data_d55d4ab62729e0a70b109344d0f4fd8b
#
_entry.id   d55d4ab62729e0a70b109344d0f4fd8b
#
_cell.length_a   1.000
_cell.length_b   1.000
_cell.length_c   1.000
_cell.angle_alpha   90.00
_cell.angle_beta   90.00
_cell.angle_gamma   90.00
#
_symmetry.space_group_name_H-M   'P 1'
#
loop_
_entity.id
_entity.type
_entity.pdbx_description
1 polymer ?
#
loop_
_entity_poly.entity_id
_entity_poly.type
_entity_poly.pdbx_seq_one_letter_code
_entity_poly.pdbx_strand_id
1 'polypeptide(L)'
;MNKDRVSLPALCFSLAFISLLSLAAQSQENVPPRSKNGSASEGKRDQVLPGPTTTPASPKTEEVRLAVDLVVLDAQVLQQKTGRAVGFMKKEDFVLSEDGVQQQITHFGQDSLPLSVLFLIDRGGCLDPFSEKVRHSILESARRLKPQDEVALMAFHNTTELVTRFTRNQDRIIDGLDHLPPHDEEANHCFNRAFYDAAEFMRRAGNPDGRRVIIVITSVTSYFDCSGPSGDDARRAILESGSVVCGIIPKSTGQRMESGIMRTITGIGGAFKVRSSNLNQLAEETGGEVLTDKPDNLDHTFNDLIGHLRTRYVVGFVSTNPKHDGSFRKLKLDVVPSLQKPDSKLIVKTRRGYIAGRRRTTT
;
A
#
# COMPACT_ATOMS: atom_id res chain seq x y z
N MET A 1 -42.29 -13.99 -50.84
CA MET A 1 -43.66 -14.43 -50.56
C MET A 1 -43.69 -14.88 -49.12
N ASN A 2 -44.65 -14.28 -48.40
CA ASN A 2 -45.04 -14.37 -46.98
C ASN A 2 -44.02 -13.89 -45.96
N LYS A 3 -44.13 -12.70 -45.37
CA LYS A 3 -45.18 -12.00 -44.58
C LYS A 3 -45.93 -12.93 -43.63
N ASP A 4 -45.57 -12.84 -42.33
CA ASP A 4 -46.59 -12.70 -41.31
C ASP A 4 -46.04 -11.99 -40.06
N ARG A 5 -46.71 -10.92 -39.76
CA ARG A 5 -46.73 -10.12 -38.53
C ARG A 5 -47.55 -10.87 -37.49
N VAL A 6 -47.33 -10.55 -36.22
CA VAL A 6 -48.33 -10.36 -35.16
C VAL A 6 -47.56 -10.25 -33.84
N SER A 7 -47.52 -9.27 -33.10
CA SER A 7 -48.35 -8.28 -32.39
C SER A 7 -48.03 -8.39 -30.87
N LEU A 8 -47.68 -7.23 -30.30
CA LEU A 8 -47.74 -6.96 -28.85
C LEU A 8 -49.19 -7.13 -28.34
N PRO A 9 -49.32 -7.33 -27.03
CA PRO A 9 -50.14 -6.38 -26.32
C PRO A 9 -49.46 -5.76 -25.06
N ALA A 10 -49.90 -4.54 -24.90
CA ALA A 10 -49.61 -3.63 -23.81
C ALA A 10 -50.53 -3.86 -22.61
N LEU A 11 -50.14 -3.20 -21.54
CA LEU A 11 -50.88 -2.74 -20.35
C LEU A 11 -51.31 -3.78 -19.29
N CYS A 12 -50.85 -3.54 -18.05
CA CYS A 12 -51.73 -2.96 -17.04
C CYS A 12 -50.97 -2.41 -15.82
N PHE A 13 -51.36 -1.23 -15.49
CA PHE A 13 -51.15 -0.47 -14.26
C PHE A 13 -51.54 -1.26 -13.01
N SER A 14 -50.82 -1.07 -11.90
CA SER A 14 -51.44 -0.87 -10.59
C SER A 14 -50.49 -0.21 -9.63
N LEU A 15 -50.80 1.02 -9.33
CA LEU A 15 -50.41 1.80 -8.16
C LEU A 15 -51.02 1.17 -6.90
N ALA A 16 -50.25 0.97 -5.85
CA ALA A 16 -50.77 0.89 -4.50
C ALA A 16 -49.84 1.69 -3.58
N PHE A 17 -50.33 2.87 -3.23
CA PHE A 17 -49.95 3.71 -2.11
C PHE A 17 -50.37 3.04 -0.81
N ILE A 18 -49.46 2.78 0.12
CA ILE A 18 -49.81 2.68 1.53
C ILE A 18 -48.74 3.39 2.35
N SER A 19 -49.14 4.55 2.84
CA SER A 19 -48.56 5.25 3.96
C SER A 19 -49.06 4.60 5.25
N LEU A 20 -48.18 4.41 6.27
CA LEU A 20 -48.55 4.58 7.67
C LEU A 20 -47.33 4.58 8.60
N LEU A 21 -47.29 5.67 9.31
CA LEU A 21 -47.00 5.96 10.74
C LEU A 21 -45.65 5.54 11.35
N SER A 22 -44.99 6.61 11.69
CA SER A 22 -44.08 6.85 12.82
C SER A 22 -44.45 6.17 14.14
N LEU A 23 -43.43 5.54 14.76
CA LEU A 23 -43.41 5.39 16.22
C LEU A 23 -42.00 5.70 16.73
N ALA A 24 -41.94 6.86 17.41
CA ALA A 24 -40.80 7.28 18.21
C ALA A 24 -40.78 6.45 19.50
N ALA A 25 -39.70 5.77 19.79
CA ALA A 25 -39.41 5.24 21.10
C ALA A 25 -38.19 5.94 21.68
N GLN A 26 -38.42 6.82 22.62
CA GLN A 26 -37.45 7.42 23.52
C GLN A 26 -36.95 6.35 24.48
N SER A 27 -35.67 6.13 24.59
CA SER A 27 -35.07 5.40 25.68
C SER A 27 -34.33 6.38 26.58
N GLN A 28 -34.79 6.47 27.80
CA GLN A 28 -34.31 7.33 28.87
C GLN A 28 -32.91 6.87 29.35
N GLU A 29 -32.07 7.86 29.56
CA GLU A 29 -30.84 7.78 30.33
C GLU A 29 -31.16 7.44 31.80
N ASN A 30 -30.55 6.39 32.35
CA ASN A 30 -30.50 6.10 33.75
C ASN A 30 -29.19 6.62 34.35
N VAL A 31 -29.28 7.70 35.10
CA VAL A 31 -28.25 8.21 36.01
C VAL A 31 -28.54 7.66 37.41
N PRO A 32 -27.57 7.01 38.10
CA PRO A 32 -27.74 6.63 39.50
C PRO A 32 -27.45 7.81 40.45
N PRO A 33 -28.13 7.89 41.62
CA PRO A 33 -28.17 9.06 42.47
C PRO A 33 -26.97 9.18 43.40
N ARG A 34 -26.57 10.42 43.61
CA ARG A 34 -25.56 10.91 44.55
C ARG A 34 -26.08 10.81 46.01
N SER A 35 -25.42 10.01 46.83
CA SER A 35 -25.67 9.93 48.25
C SER A 35 -25.09 11.15 48.96
N LYS A 36 -25.96 11.88 49.68
CA LYS A 36 -25.64 12.86 50.73
C LYS A 36 -25.84 12.19 52.09
N ASN A 37 -24.85 12.29 52.93
CA ASN A 37 -24.99 12.35 54.42
C ASN A 37 -23.63 12.81 54.90
N GLY A 38 -23.38 13.83 55.66
CA GLY A 38 -24.19 14.44 56.70
C GLY A 38 -23.44 14.36 58.04
N SER A 39 -23.15 15.54 58.60
CA SER A 39 -22.93 15.87 60.01
C SER A 39 -21.55 15.72 60.62
N ALA A 40 -20.84 16.80 60.80
CA ALA A 40 -20.55 17.63 61.99
C ALA A 40 -19.91 16.92 63.20
N SER A 41 -18.71 17.36 63.61
CA SER A 41 -18.48 17.85 65.00
C SER A 41 -17.12 18.61 65.09
N GLU A 42 -17.20 19.66 65.90
CA GLU A 42 -16.16 20.62 66.26
C GLU A 42 -14.95 20.01 66.98
N GLY A 43 -13.81 20.67 66.81
CA GLY A 43 -12.61 20.47 67.64
C GLY A 43 -11.55 21.51 67.33
N LYS A 44 -11.68 22.69 67.95
CA LYS A 44 -10.63 23.71 68.01
C LYS A 44 -9.35 23.14 68.63
N ARG A 45 -8.20 23.32 68.01
CA ARG A 45 -6.93 23.54 68.66
C ARG A 45 -6.02 24.40 67.79
N ASP A 46 -5.68 25.57 68.30
CA ASP A 46 -4.62 26.47 67.85
C ASP A 46 -3.30 25.73 67.80
N GLN A 47 -2.57 25.80 66.69
CA GLN A 47 -1.11 25.66 66.67
C GLN A 47 -0.48 26.46 65.53
N VAL A 48 0.23 27.45 65.96
CA VAL A 48 1.44 28.12 65.47
C VAL A 48 1.95 27.72 64.07
N LEU A 49 1.97 28.71 63.16
CA LEU A 49 2.66 28.73 61.87
C LEU A 49 4.16 28.69 62.03
N PRO A 50 4.87 27.79 61.33
CA PRO A 50 6.27 28.02 60.91
C PRO A 50 6.31 28.67 59.53
N GLY A 51 7.22 29.64 59.38
CA GLY A 51 7.40 30.44 58.19
C GLY A 51 7.80 29.66 56.92
N PRO A 52 7.82 30.32 55.74
CA PRO A 52 8.02 29.69 54.47
C PRO A 52 9.44 29.15 54.28
N THR A 53 9.58 27.84 54.29
CA THR A 53 10.81 27.18 53.83
C THR A 53 10.86 27.26 52.31
N THR A 54 11.75 28.07 51.79
CA THR A 54 12.08 28.09 50.36
C THR A 54 12.76 26.79 49.99
N THR A 55 11.96 25.89 49.38
CA THR A 55 12.48 24.72 48.68
C THR A 55 13.27 25.21 47.46
N PRO A 56 14.55 24.80 47.27
CA PRO A 56 15.24 25.15 46.04
C PRO A 56 14.56 24.49 44.86
N ALA A 57 14.21 25.31 43.85
CA ALA A 57 13.67 24.85 42.60
C ALA A 57 14.63 23.85 41.96
N SER A 58 14.20 22.60 41.80
CA SER A 58 14.92 21.64 40.98
C SER A 58 15.13 22.22 39.57
N PRO A 59 16.34 22.09 39.00
CA PRO A 59 16.57 22.53 37.63
C PRO A 59 15.62 21.77 36.70
N LYS A 60 14.78 22.51 35.97
CA LYS A 60 14.02 21.96 34.86
C LYS A 60 15.02 21.46 33.83
N THR A 61 15.26 20.16 33.82
CA THR A 61 15.98 19.53 32.73
C THR A 61 15.09 19.72 31.51
N GLU A 62 15.41 20.65 30.62
CA GLU A 62 14.83 20.74 29.31
C GLU A 62 15.16 19.42 28.59
N GLU A 63 14.20 18.52 28.52
CA GLU A 63 14.25 17.37 27.61
C GLU A 63 14.31 17.92 26.17
N VAL A 64 15.51 18.04 25.64
CA VAL A 64 15.69 18.33 24.22
C VAL A 64 15.26 17.08 23.47
N ARG A 65 13.98 17.02 23.07
CA ARG A 65 13.47 16.01 22.15
C ARG A 65 14.00 16.31 20.76
N LEU A 66 15.15 15.74 20.45
CA LEU A 66 15.66 15.68 19.08
C LEU A 66 14.75 14.72 18.29
N ALA A 67 13.78 15.27 17.56
CA ALA A 67 13.06 14.52 16.54
C ALA A 67 14.05 14.27 15.39
N VAL A 68 14.66 13.10 15.39
CA VAL A 68 15.57 12.68 14.31
C VAL A 68 14.71 12.00 13.25
N ASP A 69 14.64 12.59 12.06
CA ASP A 69 13.92 12.00 10.94
C ASP A 69 14.74 10.86 10.33
N LEU A 70 14.53 9.68 10.85
CA LEU A 70 15.10 8.45 10.29
C LEU A 70 14.37 8.11 8.99
N VAL A 71 15.07 8.12 7.88
CA VAL A 71 14.57 7.63 6.59
C VAL A 71 14.97 6.17 6.44
N VAL A 72 13.97 5.31 6.29
CA VAL A 72 14.17 3.86 6.14
C VAL A 72 13.86 3.43 4.71
N LEU A 73 14.74 2.62 4.13
CA LEU A 73 14.59 2.01 2.81
C LEU A 73 14.62 0.49 2.95
N ASP A 74 13.76 -0.15 2.17
CA ASP A 74 13.89 -1.57 1.88
C ASP A 74 14.70 -1.77 0.60
N ALA A 75 15.76 -2.56 0.67
CA ALA A 75 16.64 -2.81 -0.45
C ALA A 75 16.73 -4.31 -0.75
N GLN A 76 16.54 -4.67 -2.00
CA GLN A 76 16.81 -6.01 -2.51
C GLN A 76 18.05 -5.99 -3.39
N VAL A 77 18.96 -6.93 -3.19
CA VAL A 77 20.14 -7.09 -4.03
C VAL A 77 19.97 -8.37 -4.84
N LEU A 78 20.09 -8.25 -6.17
CA LEU A 78 19.93 -9.34 -7.11
C LEU A 78 21.18 -9.48 -7.98
N GLN A 79 21.52 -10.70 -8.34
CA GLN A 79 22.45 -10.97 -9.43
C GLN A 79 21.76 -10.64 -10.76
N GLN A 80 22.32 -9.72 -11.53
CA GLN A 80 21.71 -9.26 -12.79
C GLN A 80 21.41 -10.40 -13.77
N LYS A 81 22.34 -11.37 -13.87
CA LYS A 81 22.28 -12.45 -14.85
C LYS A 81 21.25 -13.53 -14.50
N THR A 82 21.05 -13.81 -13.22
CA THR A 82 20.23 -14.94 -12.76
C THR A 82 18.94 -14.52 -12.09
N GLY A 83 18.79 -13.22 -11.71
CA GLY A 83 17.69 -12.73 -10.89
C GLY A 83 17.72 -13.21 -9.44
N ARG A 84 18.72 -14.00 -9.04
CA ARG A 84 18.79 -14.57 -7.68
C ARG A 84 19.08 -13.47 -6.64
N ALA A 85 18.35 -13.51 -5.54
CA ALA A 85 18.59 -12.64 -4.41
C ALA A 85 19.95 -12.96 -3.75
N VAL A 86 20.68 -11.90 -3.38
CA VAL A 86 21.95 -11.98 -2.67
C VAL A 86 21.69 -11.64 -1.21
N GLY A 87 21.95 -12.62 -0.33
CA GLY A 87 21.97 -12.46 1.13
C GLY A 87 23.38 -12.14 1.63
N PHE A 88 23.48 -11.91 2.93
CA PHE A 88 24.76 -11.80 3.67
C PHE A 88 25.64 -10.60 3.30
N MET A 89 25.07 -9.51 2.76
CA MET A 89 25.78 -8.25 2.57
C MET A 89 25.85 -7.48 3.91
N LYS A 90 26.90 -6.67 4.03
CA LYS A 90 27.18 -5.82 5.19
C LYS A 90 26.87 -4.37 4.87
N LYS A 91 26.74 -3.54 5.90
CA LYS A 91 26.51 -2.08 5.74
C LYS A 91 27.56 -1.42 4.85
N GLU A 92 28.81 -1.84 4.98
CA GLU A 92 29.96 -1.32 4.25
C GLU A 92 29.92 -1.66 2.75
N ASP A 93 29.10 -2.62 2.35
CA ASP A 93 28.93 -3.03 0.97
C ASP A 93 28.03 -2.05 0.18
N PHE A 94 27.41 -1.08 0.87
CA PHE A 94 26.46 -0.16 0.27
C PHE A 94 26.95 1.29 0.26
N VAL A 95 26.56 2.02 -0.79
CA VAL A 95 26.72 3.48 -0.89
C VAL A 95 25.35 4.10 -1.09
N LEU A 96 24.96 5.00 -0.18
CA LEU A 96 23.68 5.72 -0.22
C LEU A 96 23.92 7.20 -0.54
N SER A 97 23.09 7.75 -1.42
CA SER A 97 23.03 9.20 -1.65
C SER A 97 21.59 9.71 -1.69
N GLU A 98 21.39 10.94 -1.21
CA GLU A 98 20.16 11.72 -1.29
C GLU A 98 20.44 12.98 -2.11
N ASP A 99 19.66 13.21 -3.16
CA ASP A 99 19.83 14.35 -4.09
C ASP A 99 21.28 14.54 -4.58
N GLY A 100 22.03 13.43 -4.71
CA GLY A 100 23.43 13.40 -5.12
C GLY A 100 24.45 13.57 -3.99
N VAL A 101 24.00 13.87 -2.78
CA VAL A 101 24.87 14.00 -1.57
C VAL A 101 24.96 12.66 -0.86
N GLN A 102 26.17 12.16 -0.63
CA GLN A 102 26.38 10.90 0.09
C GLN A 102 25.85 11.00 1.52
N GLN A 103 25.14 9.96 1.97
CA GLN A 103 24.55 9.86 3.29
C GLN A 103 25.20 8.74 4.09
N GLN A 104 25.30 8.92 5.40
CA GLN A 104 25.79 7.89 6.30
C GLN A 104 24.67 6.92 6.66
N ILE A 105 24.85 5.63 6.38
CA ILE A 105 23.94 4.59 6.83
C ILE A 105 24.09 4.43 8.35
N THR A 106 23.03 4.77 9.09
CA THR A 106 23.00 4.71 10.57
C THR A 106 22.34 3.45 11.10
N HIS A 107 21.42 2.87 10.29
CA HIS A 107 20.75 1.61 10.62
C HIS A 107 20.88 0.65 9.45
N PHE A 108 21.20 -0.61 9.76
CA PHE A 108 21.31 -1.67 8.76
C PHE A 108 20.94 -3.01 9.37
N GLY A 109 20.11 -3.77 8.66
CA GLY A 109 19.69 -5.10 9.07
C GLY A 109 19.13 -5.88 7.90
N GLN A 110 19.06 -7.19 8.07
CA GLN A 110 18.33 -8.10 7.20
C GLN A 110 17.24 -8.76 8.04
N ASP A 111 16.33 -7.94 8.54
CA ASP A 111 15.29 -8.40 9.43
C ASP A 111 14.14 -9.04 8.67
N SER A 112 13.64 -10.13 9.21
CA SER A 112 12.44 -10.77 8.71
C SER A 112 11.20 -10.02 9.23
N LEU A 113 11.04 -8.77 8.79
CA LEU A 113 9.89 -7.95 9.14
C LEU A 113 8.59 -8.65 8.73
N PRO A 114 7.52 -8.55 9.53
CA PRO A 114 6.22 -9.03 9.13
C PRO A 114 5.74 -8.31 7.87
N LEU A 115 5.02 -9.03 7.02
CA LEU A 115 4.47 -8.48 5.80
C LEU A 115 3.00 -8.10 6.01
N SER A 116 2.62 -6.92 5.51
CA SER A 116 1.23 -6.55 5.25
C SER A 116 1.03 -6.56 3.75
N VAL A 117 0.38 -7.60 3.22
CA VAL A 117 0.21 -7.83 1.78
C VAL A 117 -1.21 -7.47 1.36
N LEU A 118 -1.33 -6.54 0.43
CA LEU A 118 -2.59 -6.24 -0.26
C LEU A 118 -2.52 -6.83 -1.67
N PHE A 119 -3.37 -7.81 -1.96
CA PHE A 119 -3.62 -8.23 -3.34
C PHE A 119 -4.63 -7.28 -3.98
N LEU A 120 -4.20 -6.57 -5.01
CA LEU A 120 -5.00 -5.63 -5.80
C LEU A 120 -5.30 -6.29 -7.14
N ILE A 121 -6.54 -6.80 -7.30
CA ILE A 121 -6.93 -7.71 -8.36
C ILE A 121 -7.74 -6.98 -9.42
N ASP A 122 -7.28 -7.00 -10.65
CA ASP A 122 -7.94 -6.40 -11.79
C ASP A 122 -9.19 -7.22 -12.19
N ARG A 123 -10.32 -6.56 -12.30
CA ARG A 123 -11.61 -7.15 -12.70
C ARG A 123 -12.19 -6.56 -13.99
N GLY A 124 -11.35 -5.87 -14.78
CA GLY A 124 -11.72 -5.31 -16.08
C GLY A 124 -11.66 -6.32 -17.22
N GLY A 125 -11.95 -7.61 -16.98
CA GLY A 125 -12.01 -8.66 -18.00
C GLY A 125 -10.67 -9.24 -18.44
N CYS A 126 -9.57 -8.52 -18.28
CA CYS A 126 -8.25 -8.93 -18.77
C CYS A 126 -7.68 -10.21 -18.10
N LEU A 127 -8.18 -10.58 -16.93
CA LEU A 127 -7.77 -11.78 -16.18
C LEU A 127 -8.74 -12.95 -16.36
N ASP A 128 -9.86 -12.77 -17.04
CA ASP A 128 -10.91 -13.78 -17.18
C ASP A 128 -10.39 -15.16 -17.59
N PRO A 129 -9.53 -15.28 -18.61
CA PRO A 129 -8.99 -16.58 -19.01
C PRO A 129 -8.12 -17.25 -17.94
N PHE A 130 -7.72 -16.51 -16.89
CA PHE A 130 -6.76 -16.95 -15.88
C PHE A 130 -7.33 -16.91 -14.46
N SER A 131 -8.60 -16.53 -14.28
CA SER A 131 -9.19 -16.21 -12.97
C SER A 131 -9.03 -17.34 -11.97
N GLU A 132 -9.27 -18.59 -12.34
CA GLU A 132 -9.09 -19.75 -11.45
C GLU A 132 -7.61 -19.99 -11.06
N LYS A 133 -6.70 -19.83 -12.02
CA LYS A 133 -5.25 -19.94 -11.74
C LYS A 133 -4.78 -18.84 -10.80
N VAL A 134 -5.21 -17.60 -11.02
CA VAL A 134 -4.93 -16.45 -10.16
C VAL A 134 -5.48 -16.68 -8.76
N ARG A 135 -6.75 -17.08 -8.64
CA ARG A 135 -7.38 -17.42 -7.37
C ARG A 135 -6.59 -18.46 -6.59
N HIS A 136 -6.25 -19.57 -7.25
CA HIS A 136 -5.46 -20.66 -6.66
C HIS A 136 -4.11 -20.15 -6.18
N SER A 137 -3.37 -19.41 -7.01
CA SER A 137 -2.04 -18.92 -6.69
C SER A 137 -2.02 -17.89 -5.54
N ILE A 138 -3.03 -17.02 -5.44
CA ILE A 138 -3.20 -16.12 -4.29
C ILE A 138 -3.38 -16.94 -3.01
N LEU A 139 -4.25 -17.95 -3.04
CA LEU A 139 -4.53 -18.80 -1.88
C LEU A 139 -3.29 -19.56 -1.44
N GLU A 140 -2.58 -20.20 -2.36
CA GLU A 140 -1.33 -20.91 -2.07
C GLU A 140 -0.25 -19.99 -1.50
N SER A 141 -0.16 -18.76 -2.03
CA SER A 141 0.75 -17.73 -1.50
C SER A 141 0.40 -17.32 -0.07
N ALA A 142 -0.90 -17.10 0.19
CA ALA A 142 -1.40 -16.74 1.51
C ALA A 142 -1.12 -17.84 2.55
N ARG A 143 -1.21 -19.12 2.17
CA ARG A 143 -0.89 -20.27 3.03
C ARG A 143 0.58 -20.34 3.45
N ARG A 144 1.49 -19.75 2.65
CA ARG A 144 2.94 -19.74 2.90
C ARG A 144 3.41 -18.52 3.67
N LEU A 145 2.52 -17.61 3.97
CA LEU A 145 2.83 -16.45 4.82
C LEU A 145 3.07 -16.92 6.27
N LYS A 146 3.90 -16.16 6.98
CA LYS A 146 4.19 -16.45 8.39
C LYS A 146 3.01 -16.03 9.27
N PRO A 147 2.87 -16.57 10.49
CA PRO A 147 1.77 -16.23 11.38
C PRO A 147 1.64 -14.73 11.72
N GLN A 148 2.75 -13.98 11.68
CA GLN A 148 2.77 -12.54 11.92
C GLN A 148 2.37 -11.71 10.70
N ASP A 149 2.34 -12.29 9.50
CA ASP A 149 1.94 -11.60 8.27
C ASP A 149 0.43 -11.45 8.20
N GLU A 150 -0.02 -10.45 7.47
CA GLU A 150 -1.44 -10.23 7.23
C GLU A 150 -1.71 -9.99 5.75
N VAL A 151 -2.90 -10.35 5.32
CA VAL A 151 -3.36 -10.25 3.94
C VAL A 151 -4.66 -9.46 3.86
N ALA A 152 -4.80 -8.66 2.82
CA ALA A 152 -6.05 -8.04 2.42
C ALA A 152 -6.29 -8.26 0.93
N LEU A 153 -7.56 -8.22 0.51
CA LEU A 153 -7.96 -8.33 -0.88
C LEU A 153 -8.74 -7.07 -1.29
N MET A 154 -8.36 -6.50 -2.39
CA MET A 154 -9.06 -5.38 -3.04
C MET A 154 -9.20 -5.69 -4.52
N ALA A 155 -10.38 -5.49 -5.06
CA ALA A 155 -10.65 -5.60 -6.48
C ALA A 155 -10.75 -4.21 -7.12
N PHE A 156 -10.42 -4.10 -8.39
CA PHE A 156 -10.59 -2.85 -9.13
C PHE A 156 -10.97 -3.07 -10.59
N HIS A 157 -11.72 -2.11 -11.10
CA HIS A 157 -12.02 -1.86 -12.51
C HIS A 157 -12.29 -0.36 -12.66
N ASN A 158 -13.49 0.09 -12.98
CA ASN A 158 -13.87 1.53 -12.96
C ASN A 158 -13.83 2.14 -11.56
N THR A 159 -14.01 1.30 -10.52
CA THR A 159 -13.96 1.64 -9.10
C THR A 159 -13.09 0.63 -8.35
N THR A 160 -12.82 0.92 -7.07
CA THR A 160 -12.16 -0.02 -6.17
C THR A 160 -13.14 -0.58 -5.15
N GLU A 161 -12.99 -1.85 -4.81
CA GLU A 161 -13.77 -2.53 -3.79
C GLU A 161 -12.85 -3.25 -2.81
N LEU A 162 -13.01 -2.95 -1.52
CA LEU A 162 -12.31 -3.67 -0.46
C LEU A 162 -13.06 -4.96 -0.15
N VAL A 163 -12.55 -6.07 -0.67
CA VAL A 163 -13.17 -7.40 -0.52
C VAL A 163 -12.88 -8.00 0.86
N THR A 164 -11.61 -7.98 1.28
CA THR A 164 -11.21 -8.50 2.59
C THR A 164 -10.25 -7.53 3.26
N ARG A 165 -10.59 -7.15 4.51
CA ARG A 165 -9.69 -6.35 5.35
C ARG A 165 -8.48 -7.16 5.77
N PHE A 166 -7.41 -6.50 6.23
CA PHE A 166 -6.24 -7.18 6.76
C PHE A 166 -6.62 -8.26 7.77
N THR A 167 -6.17 -9.47 7.48
CA THR A 167 -6.46 -10.66 8.30
C THR A 167 -5.28 -11.63 8.26
N ARG A 168 -5.16 -12.42 9.34
CA ARG A 168 -4.28 -13.60 9.42
C ARG A 168 -5.07 -14.90 9.32
N ASN A 169 -6.41 -14.79 9.21
CA ASN A 169 -7.30 -15.94 9.09
C ASN A 169 -7.46 -16.33 7.62
N GLN A 170 -7.04 -17.55 7.28
CA GLN A 170 -7.10 -18.08 5.92
C GLN A 170 -8.53 -18.26 5.41
N ASP A 171 -9.48 -18.62 6.28
CA ASP A 171 -10.88 -18.81 5.87
C ASP A 171 -11.50 -17.51 5.34
N ARG A 172 -11.10 -16.35 5.94
CA ARG A 172 -11.53 -15.05 5.43
C ARG A 172 -10.93 -14.68 4.08
N ILE A 173 -9.74 -15.20 3.79
CA ILE A 173 -9.10 -14.99 2.49
C ILE A 173 -9.81 -15.85 1.44
N ILE A 174 -10.13 -17.09 1.77
CA ILE A 174 -10.90 -18.01 0.91
C ILE A 174 -12.25 -17.39 0.60
N ASP A 175 -13.00 -17.00 1.63
CA ASP A 175 -14.30 -16.35 1.51
C ASP A 175 -14.23 -15.09 0.62
N GLY A 176 -13.23 -14.25 0.84
CA GLY A 176 -13.03 -13.06 0.00
C GLY A 176 -12.74 -13.40 -1.46
N LEU A 177 -11.95 -14.42 -1.74
CA LEU A 177 -11.67 -14.87 -3.11
C LEU A 177 -12.90 -15.47 -3.79
N ASP A 178 -13.78 -16.11 -3.03
CA ASP A 178 -15.05 -16.65 -3.54
C ASP A 178 -16.10 -15.56 -3.79
N HIS A 179 -15.96 -14.39 -3.14
CA HIS A 179 -16.84 -13.23 -3.26
C HIS A 179 -16.21 -12.06 -4.03
N LEU A 180 -15.18 -12.33 -4.85
CA LEU A 180 -14.66 -11.30 -5.76
C LEU A 180 -15.77 -10.79 -6.68
N PRO A 181 -15.85 -9.48 -6.95
CA PRO A 181 -16.81 -8.96 -7.92
C PRO A 181 -16.60 -9.64 -9.29
N PRO A 182 -17.67 -9.80 -10.09
CA PRO A 182 -17.56 -10.40 -11.42
C PRO A 182 -16.62 -9.58 -12.30
N HIS A 183 -16.07 -10.20 -13.34
CA HIS A 183 -15.36 -9.49 -14.39
C HIS A 183 -16.34 -8.62 -15.18
N ASP A 184 -15.83 -7.48 -15.64
CA ASP A 184 -16.53 -6.55 -16.50
C ASP A 184 -15.62 -6.22 -17.70
N GLU A 185 -15.87 -6.88 -18.84
CA GLU A 185 -15.08 -6.73 -20.06
C GLU A 185 -15.17 -5.32 -20.67
N GLU A 186 -16.24 -4.58 -20.36
CA GLU A 186 -16.46 -3.22 -20.84
C GLU A 186 -15.84 -2.17 -19.88
N ALA A 187 -15.39 -2.58 -18.69
CA ALA A 187 -14.82 -1.68 -17.71
C ALA A 187 -13.38 -1.28 -18.04
N ASN A 188 -13.03 -0.08 -17.59
CA ASN A 188 -11.65 0.42 -17.67
C ASN A 188 -10.80 -0.15 -16.55
N HIS A 189 -9.48 -0.19 -16.77
CA HIS A 189 -8.48 -0.52 -15.77
C HIS A 189 -8.02 0.76 -15.05
N CYS A 190 -8.82 1.27 -14.12
CA CYS A 190 -8.60 2.57 -13.48
C CYS A 190 -7.46 2.53 -12.45
N PHE A 191 -6.21 2.37 -12.91
CA PHE A 191 -5.02 2.27 -12.08
C PHE A 191 -4.81 3.48 -11.16
N ASN A 192 -5.05 4.70 -11.65
CA ASN A 192 -4.91 5.90 -10.83
C ASN A 192 -5.75 5.83 -9.57
N ARG A 193 -7.02 5.44 -9.69
CA ARG A 193 -7.93 5.26 -8.56
C ARG A 193 -7.50 4.08 -7.68
N ALA A 194 -7.21 2.92 -8.30
CA ALA A 194 -6.83 1.71 -7.60
C ALA A 194 -5.57 1.92 -6.75
N PHE A 195 -4.55 2.57 -7.29
CA PHE A 195 -3.32 2.88 -6.54
C PHE A 195 -3.54 3.88 -5.42
N TYR A 196 -4.37 4.90 -5.64
CA TYR A 196 -4.68 5.87 -4.60
C TYR A 196 -5.41 5.20 -3.42
N ASP A 197 -6.48 4.46 -3.71
CA ASP A 197 -7.29 3.80 -2.69
C ASP A 197 -6.50 2.69 -1.97
N ALA A 198 -5.67 1.94 -2.69
CA ALA A 198 -4.76 0.96 -2.11
C ALA A 198 -3.76 1.61 -1.15
N ALA A 199 -3.17 2.75 -1.51
CA ALA A 199 -2.24 3.48 -0.67
C ALA A 199 -2.91 3.98 0.62
N GLU A 200 -4.10 4.56 0.51
CA GLU A 200 -4.86 5.02 1.68
C GLU A 200 -5.26 3.85 2.60
N PHE A 201 -5.59 2.70 2.01
CA PHE A 201 -5.89 1.49 2.78
C PHE A 201 -4.64 0.95 3.49
N MET A 202 -3.48 0.93 2.82
CA MET A 202 -2.20 0.44 3.38
C MET A 202 -1.75 1.22 4.63
N ARG A 203 -2.18 2.48 4.81
CA ARG A 203 -1.92 3.25 6.03
C ARG A 203 -2.55 2.61 7.28
N ARG A 204 -3.54 1.72 7.10
CA ARG A 204 -4.26 1.00 8.16
C ARG A 204 -3.73 -0.42 8.39
N ALA A 205 -2.58 -0.77 7.82
CA ALA A 205 -1.94 -2.06 8.05
C ALA A 205 -1.65 -2.27 9.54
N GLY A 206 -1.94 -3.48 10.03
CA GLY A 206 -1.84 -3.82 11.45
C GLY A 206 -0.42 -4.09 11.94
N ASN A 207 0.56 -4.16 11.01
CA ASN A 207 1.98 -4.28 11.31
C ASN A 207 2.66 -2.90 11.14
N PRO A 208 2.70 -2.04 12.16
CA PRO A 208 3.18 -0.66 12.02
C PRO A 208 4.63 -0.59 11.54
N ASP A 209 5.49 -1.48 12.05
CA ASP A 209 6.90 -1.58 11.68
C ASP A 209 7.14 -2.63 10.58
N GLY A 210 6.08 -3.21 10.04
CA GLY A 210 6.12 -4.22 9.00
C GLY A 210 6.35 -3.64 7.60
N ARG A 211 6.69 -4.53 6.68
CA ARG A 211 6.82 -4.17 5.26
C ARG A 211 5.45 -4.16 4.61
N ARG A 212 5.08 -3.02 4.03
CA ARG A 212 3.84 -2.82 3.29
C ARG A 212 4.04 -3.18 1.83
N VAL A 213 3.23 -4.09 1.31
CA VAL A 213 3.35 -4.59 -0.06
C VAL A 213 2.00 -4.57 -0.76
N ILE A 214 1.94 -3.98 -1.94
CA ILE A 214 0.79 -4.03 -2.84
C ILE A 214 1.20 -4.92 -4.01
N ILE A 215 0.53 -6.07 -4.18
CA ILE A 215 0.73 -6.98 -5.30
C ILE A 215 -0.42 -6.79 -6.26
N VAL A 216 -0.14 -6.14 -7.39
CA VAL A 216 -1.13 -5.90 -8.46
C VAL A 216 -1.16 -7.10 -9.39
N ILE A 217 -2.35 -7.65 -9.61
CA ILE A 217 -2.55 -8.79 -10.51
C ILE A 217 -3.41 -8.29 -11.66
N THR A 218 -2.82 -8.25 -12.86
CA THR A 218 -3.43 -7.68 -14.05
C THR A 218 -2.74 -8.23 -15.30
N SER A 219 -3.38 -8.19 -16.46
CA SER A 219 -2.71 -8.50 -17.74
C SER A 219 -2.26 -7.26 -18.52
N VAL A 220 -2.55 -6.05 -18.02
CA VAL A 220 -2.13 -4.77 -18.60
C VAL A 220 -1.14 -4.06 -17.68
N THR A 221 -0.22 -3.29 -18.24
CA THR A 221 0.82 -2.59 -17.45
C THR A 221 0.62 -1.09 -17.35
N SER A 222 -0.24 -0.53 -18.20
CA SER A 222 -0.58 0.88 -18.16
C SER A 222 -1.97 1.10 -18.75
N TYR A 223 -2.66 2.09 -18.21
CA TYR A 223 -3.97 2.52 -18.69
C TYR A 223 -4.12 4.03 -18.50
N PHE A 224 -5.06 4.63 -19.23
CA PHE A 224 -5.39 6.05 -19.06
C PHE A 224 -5.96 6.33 -17.68
N ASP A 225 -5.68 7.51 -17.14
CA ASP A 225 -6.27 7.91 -15.87
C ASP A 225 -7.78 8.07 -16.03
N CYS A 226 -8.53 7.38 -15.18
CA CYS A 226 -9.97 7.55 -15.04
C CYS A 226 -10.30 8.81 -14.21
N SER A 227 -11.57 9.14 -14.10
CA SER A 227 -12.05 10.21 -13.23
C SER A 227 -11.68 9.93 -11.75
N GLY A 228 -11.34 10.97 -11.01
CA GLY A 228 -10.94 10.90 -9.60
C GLY A 228 -9.52 11.40 -9.36
N PRO A 229 -8.76 10.79 -8.44
CA PRO A 229 -7.37 11.17 -8.20
C PRO A 229 -6.55 11.07 -9.49
N SER A 230 -5.64 12.00 -9.71
CA SER A 230 -4.72 11.89 -10.86
C SER A 230 -3.67 10.80 -10.63
N GLY A 231 -3.00 10.34 -11.70
CA GLY A 231 -1.88 9.41 -11.57
C GLY A 231 -0.75 9.96 -10.68
N ASP A 232 -0.54 11.29 -10.67
CA ASP A 232 0.42 11.94 -9.79
C ASP A 232 -0.02 11.89 -8.32
N ASP A 233 -1.32 12.06 -8.03
CA ASP A 233 -1.87 11.93 -6.67
C ASP A 233 -1.73 10.48 -6.18
N ALA A 234 -2.06 9.52 -7.03
CA ALA A 234 -1.91 8.09 -6.74
C ALA A 234 -0.43 7.73 -6.46
N ARG A 235 0.49 8.18 -7.30
CA ARG A 235 1.92 7.99 -7.12
C ARG A 235 2.39 8.60 -5.80
N ARG A 236 1.98 9.83 -5.48
CA ARG A 236 2.31 10.49 -4.22
C ARG A 236 1.78 9.69 -3.02
N ALA A 237 0.52 9.26 -3.06
CA ALA A 237 -0.09 8.48 -1.98
C ALA A 237 0.67 7.17 -1.73
N ILE A 238 1.07 6.45 -2.78
CA ILE A 238 1.89 5.23 -2.68
C ILE A 238 3.23 5.53 -2.00
N LEU A 239 3.95 6.58 -2.44
CA LEU A 239 5.25 6.93 -1.85
C LEU A 239 5.12 7.33 -0.37
N GLU A 240 4.07 8.06 -0.01
CA GLU A 240 3.78 8.47 1.37
C GLU A 240 3.33 7.30 2.25
N SER A 241 2.63 6.29 1.69
CA SER A 241 2.24 5.09 2.43
C SER A 241 3.44 4.20 2.78
N GLY A 242 4.57 4.41 2.11
CA GLY A 242 5.77 3.59 2.27
C GLY A 242 5.62 2.17 1.69
N SER A 243 4.61 1.96 0.83
CA SER A 243 4.35 0.64 0.24
C SER A 243 5.30 0.35 -0.92
N VAL A 244 5.70 -0.91 -1.02
CA VAL A 244 6.36 -1.49 -2.20
C VAL A 244 5.29 -2.00 -3.13
N VAL A 245 5.30 -1.57 -4.39
CA VAL A 245 4.37 -2.03 -5.43
C VAL A 245 5.04 -3.09 -6.27
N CYS A 246 4.42 -4.26 -6.33
CA CYS A 246 4.82 -5.36 -7.20
C CYS A 246 3.69 -5.69 -8.18
N GLY A 247 4.03 -6.31 -9.30
CA GLY A 247 3.05 -6.76 -10.28
C GLY A 247 3.23 -8.23 -10.62
N ILE A 248 2.13 -8.94 -10.87
CA ILE A 248 2.11 -10.28 -11.44
C ILE A 248 1.23 -10.23 -12.68
N ILE A 249 1.82 -10.60 -13.82
CA ILE A 249 1.18 -10.53 -15.13
C ILE A 249 1.09 -11.94 -15.73
N PRO A 250 -0.09 -12.60 -15.66
CA PRO A 250 -0.32 -13.83 -16.39
C PRO A 250 -0.28 -13.56 -17.89
N LYS A 251 0.48 -14.35 -18.65
CA LYS A 251 0.53 -14.26 -20.12
C LYS A 251 0.31 -15.60 -20.76
N SER A 252 -0.65 -15.70 -21.66
CA SER A 252 -0.75 -16.85 -22.57
C SER A 252 0.23 -16.69 -23.74
N THR A 253 0.68 -17.85 -24.28
CA THR A 253 1.52 -17.93 -25.46
C THR A 253 0.69 -17.47 -26.67
N GLY A 254 0.68 -16.21 -27.02
CA GLY A 254 -0.09 -15.65 -28.14
C GLY A 254 -0.72 -14.28 -27.89
N GLN A 255 -0.83 -13.84 -26.64
CA GLN A 255 -1.26 -12.47 -26.35
C GLN A 255 -0.15 -11.47 -26.72
N ARG A 256 -0.30 -10.83 -27.89
CA ARG A 256 0.49 -9.64 -28.24
C ARG A 256 0.14 -8.55 -27.21
N MET A 257 1.18 -8.00 -26.59
CA MET A 257 0.99 -6.83 -25.71
C MET A 257 0.20 -5.76 -26.44
N GLU A 258 -0.94 -5.35 -25.90
CA GLU A 258 -1.65 -4.14 -26.33
C GLU A 258 -0.85 -2.84 -26.10
N SER A 259 0.33 -2.93 -25.55
CA SER A 259 1.28 -1.82 -25.44
C SER A 259 1.63 -1.15 -26.81
N GLY A 260 1.26 -1.79 -27.94
CA GLY A 260 1.44 -1.23 -29.28
C GLY A 260 0.52 -0.06 -29.60
N ILE A 261 -0.71 -0.06 -29.12
CA ILE A 261 -1.68 1.02 -29.42
C ILE A 261 -1.28 2.31 -28.68
N MET A 262 -0.84 2.17 -27.43
CA MET A 262 -0.38 3.29 -26.61
C MET A 262 0.84 4.02 -27.22
N ARG A 263 1.76 3.25 -27.84
CA ARG A 263 2.95 3.80 -28.50
C ARG A 263 2.62 4.56 -29.79
N THR A 264 1.58 4.16 -30.50
CA THR A 264 1.15 4.81 -31.75
C THR A 264 0.44 6.12 -31.49
N ILE A 265 -0.38 6.22 -30.42
CA ILE A 265 -1.08 7.46 -30.04
C ILE A 265 -0.11 8.51 -29.53
N THR A 266 0.92 8.13 -28.78
CA THR A 266 1.96 9.08 -28.29
C THR A 266 2.90 9.56 -29.38
N GLY A 267 2.99 8.85 -30.53
CA GLY A 267 3.83 9.24 -31.68
C GLY A 267 3.20 10.24 -32.65
N ILE A 268 1.85 10.40 -32.64
CA ILE A 268 1.14 11.20 -33.64
C ILE A 268 0.75 12.60 -33.11
N GLY A 269 0.82 12.85 -31.80
CA GLY A 269 0.32 14.09 -31.21
C GLY A 269 1.26 14.75 -30.21
N GLY A 270 2.21 15.54 -30.69
CA GLY A 270 3.14 16.28 -29.83
C GLY A 270 2.52 17.38 -28.97
N ALA A 271 1.21 17.39 -28.68
CA ALA A 271 0.55 18.46 -27.94
C ALA A 271 -0.33 17.99 -26.77
N PHE A 272 -0.76 16.73 -26.70
CA PHE A 272 -1.59 16.25 -25.60
C PHE A 272 -0.79 15.27 -24.74
N LYS A 273 -0.39 15.71 -23.55
CA LYS A 273 0.19 14.88 -22.51
C LYS A 273 -0.95 14.02 -21.95
N VAL A 274 -1.19 12.88 -22.58
CA VAL A 274 -2.18 11.92 -22.08
C VAL A 274 -1.66 11.39 -20.74
N ARG A 275 -2.42 11.61 -19.68
CA ARG A 275 -2.13 11.09 -18.35
C ARG A 275 -2.42 9.60 -18.34
N SER A 276 -1.45 8.80 -17.93
CA SER A 276 -1.62 7.36 -17.76
C SER A 276 -0.84 6.90 -16.54
N SER A 277 -1.43 5.99 -15.79
CA SER A 277 -0.78 5.32 -14.70
C SER A 277 -0.06 4.06 -15.21
N ASN A 278 1.17 3.85 -14.77
CA ASN A 278 2.04 2.77 -15.24
C ASN A 278 2.57 1.93 -14.09
N LEU A 279 2.21 0.64 -14.08
CA LEU A 279 2.60 -0.32 -13.05
C LEU A 279 4.12 -0.53 -12.99
N ASN A 280 4.79 -0.66 -14.15
CA ASN A 280 6.25 -0.87 -14.18
C ASN A 280 7.00 0.32 -13.58
N GLN A 281 6.59 1.54 -13.93
CA GLN A 281 7.18 2.74 -13.38
C GLN A 281 6.99 2.80 -11.86
N LEU A 282 5.78 2.53 -11.37
CA LEU A 282 5.47 2.60 -9.95
C LEU A 282 6.20 1.51 -9.16
N ALA A 283 6.30 0.30 -9.69
CA ALA A 283 7.10 -0.77 -9.10
C ALA A 283 8.58 -0.36 -8.99
N GLU A 284 9.15 0.19 -10.05
CA GLU A 284 10.54 0.67 -10.06
C GLU A 284 10.78 1.81 -9.06
N GLU A 285 9.86 2.77 -8.96
CA GLU A 285 9.96 3.90 -8.04
C GLU A 285 9.86 3.49 -6.57
N THR A 286 9.12 2.42 -6.27
CA THR A 286 8.92 1.90 -4.92
C THR A 286 9.91 0.78 -4.55
N GLY A 287 10.75 0.36 -5.50
CA GLY A 287 11.72 -0.72 -5.32
C GLY A 287 11.11 -2.11 -5.39
N GLY A 288 9.92 -2.25 -5.96
CA GLY A 288 9.29 -3.52 -6.27
C GLY A 288 9.72 -4.11 -7.61
N GLU A 289 8.94 -5.06 -8.09
CA GLU A 289 9.19 -5.74 -9.35
C GLU A 289 7.89 -6.18 -10.02
N VAL A 290 7.93 -6.29 -11.34
CA VAL A 290 6.83 -6.83 -12.14
C VAL A 290 7.30 -8.13 -12.76
N LEU A 291 6.66 -9.23 -12.37
CA LEU A 291 6.94 -10.57 -12.86
C LEU A 291 5.88 -10.96 -13.90
N THR A 292 6.33 -11.56 -14.98
CA THR A 292 5.45 -12.03 -16.05
C THR A 292 5.73 -13.49 -16.29
N ASP A 293 4.70 -14.32 -16.23
CA ASP A 293 4.84 -15.76 -16.46
C ASP A 293 3.57 -16.35 -17.09
N LYS A 294 3.69 -17.62 -17.50
CA LYS A 294 2.53 -18.38 -17.96
C LYS A 294 1.58 -18.67 -16.81
N PRO A 295 0.27 -18.78 -17.06
CA PRO A 295 -0.71 -19.06 -16.02
C PRO A 295 -0.42 -20.32 -15.20
N ASP A 296 0.18 -21.34 -15.82
CA ASP A 296 0.53 -22.60 -15.14
C ASP A 296 1.72 -22.47 -14.17
N ASN A 297 2.50 -21.40 -14.27
CA ASN A 297 3.67 -21.14 -13.41
C ASN A 297 3.38 -20.10 -12.32
N LEU A 298 2.17 -19.57 -12.21
CA LEU A 298 1.84 -18.48 -11.29
C LEU A 298 2.17 -18.83 -9.83
N ASP A 299 1.95 -20.05 -9.39
CA ASP A 299 2.31 -20.49 -8.02
C ASP A 299 3.80 -20.29 -7.74
N HIS A 300 4.65 -20.63 -8.71
CA HIS A 300 6.09 -20.42 -8.60
C HIS A 300 6.41 -18.92 -8.57
N THR A 301 5.82 -18.16 -9.48
CA THR A 301 6.02 -16.71 -9.59
C THR A 301 5.64 -15.97 -8.30
N PHE A 302 4.51 -16.32 -7.70
CA PHE A 302 4.11 -15.77 -6.40
C PHE A 302 5.08 -16.15 -5.28
N ASN A 303 5.55 -17.39 -5.26
CA ASN A 303 6.51 -17.86 -4.26
C ASN A 303 7.85 -17.13 -4.36
N ASP A 304 8.34 -16.95 -5.58
CA ASP A 304 9.57 -16.21 -5.83
C ASP A 304 9.41 -14.76 -5.35
N LEU A 305 8.29 -14.12 -5.67
CA LEU A 305 8.02 -12.75 -5.22
C LEU A 305 8.01 -12.65 -3.68
N ILE A 306 7.31 -13.53 -3.00
CA ILE A 306 7.30 -13.56 -1.52
C ILE A 306 8.70 -13.83 -0.96
N GLY A 307 9.46 -14.75 -1.56
CA GLY A 307 10.86 -15.02 -1.23
C GLY A 307 11.72 -13.77 -1.38
N HIS A 308 11.58 -13.05 -2.49
CA HIS A 308 12.27 -11.80 -2.75
C HIS A 308 11.91 -10.70 -1.73
N LEU A 309 10.66 -10.61 -1.33
CA LEU A 309 10.21 -9.65 -0.32
C LEU A 309 10.79 -9.93 1.07
N ARG A 310 11.12 -11.18 1.38
CA ARG A 310 11.69 -11.58 2.67
C ARG A 310 13.21 -11.43 2.77
N THR A 311 13.92 -11.42 1.63
CA THR A 311 15.38 -11.34 1.58
C THR A 311 15.90 -9.90 1.45
N ARG A 312 15.07 -8.91 1.81
CA ARG A 312 15.43 -7.50 1.71
C ARG A 312 16.22 -7.03 2.91
N TYR A 313 17.12 -6.07 2.65
CA TYR A 313 17.83 -5.33 3.67
C TYR A 313 17.02 -4.10 4.10
N VAL A 314 17.05 -3.79 5.38
CA VAL A 314 16.58 -2.53 5.93
C VAL A 314 17.77 -1.60 6.04
N VAL A 315 17.72 -0.46 5.37
CA VAL A 315 18.78 0.55 5.36
C VAL A 315 18.19 1.86 5.87
N GLY A 316 18.72 2.38 6.96
CA GLY A 316 18.27 3.64 7.55
C GLY A 316 19.37 4.68 7.60
N PHE A 317 19.00 5.94 7.39
CA PHE A 317 19.88 7.10 7.52
C PHE A 317 19.12 8.30 8.04
N VAL A 318 19.86 9.25 8.60
CA VAL A 318 19.34 10.57 8.97
C VAL A 318 19.74 11.55 7.88
N SER A 319 18.75 12.18 7.24
CA SER A 319 19.03 13.13 6.16
C SER A 319 19.87 14.30 6.65
N THR A 320 20.93 14.62 5.90
CA THR A 320 21.72 15.84 6.12
C THR A 320 21.02 17.11 5.64
N ASN A 321 19.90 16.98 4.92
CA ASN A 321 19.09 18.10 4.46
C ASN A 321 17.96 18.39 5.47
N PRO A 322 18.03 19.49 6.23
CA PRO A 322 17.10 19.77 7.33
C PRO A 322 15.74 20.33 6.88
N LYS A 323 15.49 20.49 5.56
CA LYS A 323 14.23 21.07 5.06
C LYS A 323 13.08 20.08 5.15
N HIS A 324 11.99 20.51 5.78
CA HIS A 324 10.72 19.78 5.89
C HIS A 324 9.66 20.48 5.03
N ASP A 325 9.84 20.45 3.71
CA ASP A 325 9.08 21.25 2.75
C ASP A 325 8.05 20.45 1.93
N GLY A 326 7.96 19.13 2.15
CA GLY A 326 7.10 18.26 1.37
C GLY A 326 7.62 18.01 -0.05
N SER A 327 8.88 18.34 -0.33
CA SER A 327 9.49 18.04 -1.62
C SER A 327 9.86 16.57 -1.76
N PHE A 328 9.93 16.09 -3.00
CA PHE A 328 10.44 14.77 -3.31
C PHE A 328 11.96 14.78 -3.24
N ARG A 329 12.56 13.88 -2.45
CA ARG A 329 13.98 13.64 -2.30
C ARG A 329 14.39 12.40 -3.09
N LYS A 330 15.34 12.53 -4.00
CA LYS A 330 15.85 11.39 -4.78
C LYS A 330 16.81 10.57 -3.93
N LEU A 331 16.62 9.25 -3.94
CA LEU A 331 17.50 8.31 -3.28
C LEU A 331 18.19 7.42 -4.31
N LYS A 332 19.46 7.13 -4.07
CA LYS A 332 20.23 6.17 -4.82
C LYS A 332 21.03 5.32 -3.85
N LEU A 333 20.73 4.03 -3.83
CA LEU A 333 21.47 3.03 -3.10
C LEU A 333 22.13 2.08 -4.09
N ASP A 334 23.44 1.97 -4.03
CA ASP A 334 24.24 1.08 -4.86
C ASP A 334 25.13 0.19 -4.00
N VAL A 335 25.65 -0.85 -4.62
CA VAL A 335 26.72 -1.66 -4.03
C VAL A 335 28.06 -1.01 -4.37
N VAL A 336 29.01 -1.07 -3.42
CA VAL A 336 30.36 -0.53 -3.65
C VAL A 336 31.01 -1.11 -4.91
N PRO A 337 31.80 -0.32 -5.66
CA PRO A 337 32.37 -0.77 -6.94
C PRO A 337 33.24 -2.02 -6.82
N SER A 338 33.88 -2.25 -5.68
CA SER A 338 34.71 -3.43 -5.44
C SER A 338 33.97 -4.76 -5.51
N LEU A 339 32.65 -4.75 -5.29
CA LEU A 339 31.78 -5.94 -5.38
C LEU A 339 31.14 -6.11 -6.76
N GLN A 340 31.26 -5.11 -7.64
CA GLN A 340 30.74 -5.16 -9.01
C GLN A 340 31.71 -5.86 -9.92
N LYS A 341 31.51 -7.16 -10.15
CA LYS A 341 32.33 -7.96 -11.07
C LYS A 341 31.64 -8.06 -12.42
N PRO A 342 32.38 -8.07 -13.54
CA PRO A 342 31.81 -8.18 -14.91
C PRO A 342 30.85 -9.37 -15.06
N ASP A 343 31.23 -10.53 -14.48
CA ASP A 343 30.45 -11.76 -14.60
C ASP A 343 29.36 -11.94 -13.55
N SER A 344 29.36 -11.12 -12.49
CA SER A 344 28.39 -11.17 -11.38
C SER A 344 27.93 -9.80 -10.96
N LYS A 345 27.44 -9.01 -11.92
CA LYS A 345 26.94 -7.67 -11.66
C LYS A 345 25.73 -7.74 -10.73
N LEU A 346 25.74 -6.90 -9.70
CA LEU A 346 24.67 -6.78 -8.72
C LEU A 346 23.76 -5.60 -9.07
N ILE A 347 22.46 -5.79 -8.87
CA ILE A 347 21.44 -4.75 -9.02
C ILE A 347 20.80 -4.55 -7.68
N VAL A 348 20.68 -3.29 -7.25
CA VAL A 348 19.93 -2.92 -6.05
C VAL A 348 18.55 -2.40 -6.48
N LYS A 349 17.50 -3.06 -5.98
CA LYS A 349 16.12 -2.58 -6.09
C LYS A 349 15.71 -1.97 -4.76
N THR A 350 15.43 -0.69 -4.77
CA THR A 350 14.95 0.07 -3.61
C THR A 350 14.13 1.25 -4.10
N ARG A 351 13.37 1.89 -3.20
CA ARG A 351 12.63 3.10 -3.59
C ARG A 351 13.58 4.19 -4.07
N ARG A 352 13.18 4.87 -5.14
CA ARG A 352 13.97 5.93 -5.77
C ARG A 352 13.91 7.28 -5.06
N GLY A 353 13.11 7.39 -4.02
CA GLY A 353 12.96 8.60 -3.24
C GLY A 353 11.83 8.54 -2.23
N TYR A 354 11.63 9.65 -1.55
CA TYR A 354 10.57 9.83 -0.57
C TYR A 354 10.10 11.28 -0.54
N ILE A 355 8.95 11.53 0.07
CA ILE A 355 8.44 12.88 0.31
C ILE A 355 8.96 13.35 1.67
N ALA A 356 9.73 14.42 1.72
CA ALA A 356 10.19 15.02 2.96
C ALA A 356 8.98 15.47 3.80
N GLY A 357 8.97 15.12 5.09
CA GLY A 357 7.87 15.47 5.99
C GLY A 357 7.64 16.98 6.04
N ARG A 358 6.39 17.43 6.15
CA ARG A 358 6.08 18.83 6.47
C ARG A 358 6.06 18.98 7.99
N ARG A 359 6.82 19.95 8.55
CA ARG A 359 6.61 20.31 9.95
C ARG A 359 5.15 20.73 10.13
N ARG A 360 4.40 20.05 10.98
CA ARG A 360 3.13 20.57 11.46
C ARG A 360 3.48 21.82 12.32
N THR A 361 3.18 23.00 11.79
CA THR A 361 3.08 24.19 12.62
C THR A 361 1.90 23.96 13.56
N THR A 362 2.16 23.64 14.81
CA THR A 362 1.18 23.76 15.89
C THR A 362 0.91 25.25 16.06
N THR A 363 -0.19 25.72 15.48
CA THR A 363 -0.84 27.01 15.83
C THR A 363 -1.59 26.85 17.13
#